data_738bb90028a26d5456fea3984123b400
#
_entry.id   738bb90028a26d5456fea3984123b400
#
_cell.length_a   1.000
_cell.length_b   1.000
_cell.length_c   1.000
_cell.angle_alpha   90.00
_cell.angle_beta   90.00
_cell.angle_gamma   90.00
#
_symmetry.space_group_name_H-M   'P 1'
#
loop_
_entity.id
_entity.type
_entity.pdbx_description
1 polymer ?
#
loop_
_entity_poly.entity_id
_entity_poly.type
_entity_poly.pdbx_seq_one_letter_code
_entity_poly.pdbx_strand_id
1 'polypeptide(L)'
;VDSSQAATVVAHNSLGLTPIINHGTTEQKEKYLPKLTSGKHLWAFGLTEENAGSDARGTETTAVRDGDQWVINGTKRYITNASTSLTLGVTLQVMTKDSNGRSNLTTIFVENGTPGFESKRMLGKMMWRAADTSQLTFKDCQVPYSNLMGEEGQGIRYMLKALDGGRLSIAAMGLGLAQGAFEMALKHAKTRKQFGRSIGRNQVIGFKLADMSMKLELARNTLYRTCMLKDNGHPYAREAAMAKLYTSEIAREIADEAVQIFGGSGL
;
A
#
# COMPACT_ATOMS: atom_id res chain seq x y z
N VAL A 1 -15.86 7.47 -6.64
CA VAL A 1 -15.21 6.66 -5.60
C VAL A 1 -13.88 7.31 -5.25
N ASP A 2 -13.60 7.55 -3.97
CA ASP A 2 -12.35 8.15 -3.52
C ASP A 2 -11.30 7.07 -3.23
N SER A 3 -10.22 7.06 -4.00
CA SER A 3 -9.10 6.13 -3.81
C SER A 3 -8.30 6.38 -2.53
N SER A 4 -8.40 7.56 -1.91
CA SER A 4 -7.76 7.82 -0.61
C SER A 4 -8.31 6.91 0.48
N GLN A 5 -9.63 6.71 0.51
CA GLN A 5 -10.30 5.79 1.44
C GLN A 5 -9.88 4.33 1.15
N ALA A 6 -9.89 3.95 -0.14
CA ALA A 6 -9.46 2.62 -0.55
C ALA A 6 -7.98 2.36 -0.14
N ALA A 7 -7.10 3.36 -0.30
CA ALA A 7 -5.69 3.25 0.09
C ALA A 7 -5.51 2.97 1.59
N THR A 8 -6.32 3.60 2.46
CA THR A 8 -6.30 3.35 3.91
C THR A 8 -6.61 1.88 4.23
N VAL A 9 -7.71 1.35 3.66
CA VAL A 9 -8.14 -0.04 3.88
C VAL A 9 -7.15 -1.03 3.28
N VAL A 10 -6.72 -0.77 2.03
CA VAL A 10 -5.78 -1.64 1.31
C VAL A 10 -4.42 -1.71 2.03
N ALA A 11 -3.86 -0.59 2.46
CA ALA A 11 -2.58 -0.57 3.17
C ALA A 11 -2.68 -1.33 4.49
N HIS A 12 -3.77 -1.17 5.24
CA HIS A 12 -3.98 -1.90 6.48
C HIS A 12 -4.06 -3.41 6.24
N ASN A 13 -4.95 -3.86 5.33
CA ASN A 13 -5.19 -5.28 5.10
C ASN A 13 -3.97 -5.99 4.48
N SER A 14 -3.33 -5.39 3.47
CA SER A 14 -2.27 -6.05 2.71
C SER A 14 -0.87 -5.87 3.30
N LEU A 15 -0.55 -4.69 3.83
CA LEU A 15 0.77 -4.39 4.35
C LEU A 15 0.82 -4.43 5.89
N GLY A 16 -0.22 -3.93 6.55
CA GLY A 16 -0.31 -3.94 8.01
C GLY A 16 -0.49 -5.34 8.57
N LEU A 17 -1.53 -6.06 8.14
CA LEU A 17 -1.91 -7.37 8.71
C LEU A 17 -1.06 -8.52 8.19
N THR A 18 -0.73 -8.54 6.91
CA THR A 18 -0.07 -9.71 6.28
C THR A 18 1.24 -10.11 6.96
N PRO A 19 2.15 -9.21 7.35
CA PRO A 19 3.35 -9.58 8.10
C PRO A 19 3.03 -10.25 9.43
N ILE A 20 2.08 -9.72 10.19
CA ILE A 20 1.65 -10.27 11.48
C ILE A 20 1.08 -11.69 11.31
N ILE A 21 0.19 -11.88 10.33
CA ILE A 21 -0.44 -13.16 10.03
C ILE A 21 0.61 -14.22 9.66
N ASN A 22 1.56 -13.85 8.82
CA ASN A 22 2.52 -14.81 8.25
C ASN A 22 3.71 -15.08 9.16
N HIS A 23 4.14 -14.12 9.96
CA HIS A 23 5.42 -14.18 10.68
C HIS A 23 5.34 -13.84 12.18
N GLY A 24 4.19 -13.36 12.67
CA GLY A 24 3.96 -13.12 14.09
C GLY A 24 3.92 -14.42 14.88
N THR A 25 4.37 -14.39 16.15
CA THR A 25 4.18 -15.50 17.09
C THR A 25 2.71 -15.68 17.44
N THR A 26 2.35 -16.76 18.10
CA THR A 26 0.97 -17.00 18.55
C THR A 26 0.50 -15.87 19.46
N GLU A 27 1.32 -15.48 20.42
CA GLU A 27 1.06 -14.40 21.39
C GLU A 27 0.88 -13.05 20.67
N GLN A 28 1.72 -12.74 19.68
CA GLN A 28 1.60 -11.53 18.87
C GLN A 28 0.29 -11.52 18.06
N LYS A 29 -0.08 -12.64 17.46
CA LYS A 29 -1.34 -12.77 16.73
C LYS A 29 -2.55 -12.61 17.65
N GLU A 30 -2.56 -13.25 18.79
CA GLU A 30 -3.63 -13.12 19.80
C GLU A 30 -3.74 -11.69 20.35
N LYS A 31 -2.62 -11.02 20.56
CA LYS A 31 -2.59 -9.62 21.06
C LYS A 31 -3.13 -8.62 20.04
N TYR A 32 -2.75 -8.74 18.76
CA TYR A 32 -2.97 -7.69 17.77
C TYR A 32 -4.14 -7.98 16.84
N LEU A 33 -4.28 -9.20 16.31
CA LEU A 33 -5.25 -9.47 15.24
C LEU A 33 -6.71 -9.21 15.63
N PRO A 34 -7.21 -9.56 16.84
CA PRO A 34 -8.60 -9.28 17.18
C PRO A 34 -8.96 -7.80 17.12
N LYS A 35 -8.04 -6.92 17.53
CA LYS A 35 -8.23 -5.47 17.48
C LYS A 35 -8.16 -4.94 16.06
N LEU A 36 -7.25 -5.45 15.24
CA LEU A 36 -6.99 -4.99 13.90
C LEU A 36 -8.05 -5.47 12.90
N THR A 37 -8.52 -6.73 13.03
CA THR A 37 -9.55 -7.29 12.14
C THR A 37 -10.96 -6.78 12.44
N SER A 38 -11.17 -6.17 13.62
CA SER A 38 -12.46 -5.57 13.98
C SER A 38 -12.77 -4.26 13.26
N GLY A 39 -11.81 -3.69 12.53
CA GLY A 39 -11.92 -2.38 11.89
C GLY A 39 -11.83 -1.18 12.86
N LYS A 40 -11.59 -1.43 14.16
CA LYS A 40 -11.47 -0.36 15.17
C LYS A 40 -10.07 0.24 15.22
N HIS A 41 -9.06 -0.49 14.73
CA HIS A 41 -7.68 -0.05 14.73
C HIS A 41 -7.00 -0.32 13.39
N LEU A 42 -5.97 0.47 13.12
CA LEU A 42 -5.12 0.36 11.94
C LEU A 42 -3.70 -0.04 12.36
N TRP A 43 -2.99 -0.69 11.43
CA TRP A 43 -1.57 -1.02 11.60
C TRP A 43 -0.79 -0.54 10.38
N ALA A 44 0.36 0.09 10.62
CA ALA A 44 1.21 0.68 9.61
C ALA A 44 2.38 -0.23 9.22
N PHE A 45 3.01 0.10 8.08
CA PHE A 45 4.12 -0.64 7.49
C PHE A 45 5.29 0.32 7.26
N GLY A 46 6.30 0.25 8.15
CA GLY A 46 7.42 1.17 8.21
C GLY A 46 8.67 0.63 7.50
N LEU A 47 8.72 0.75 6.18
CA LEU A 47 9.87 0.33 5.36
C LEU A 47 10.70 1.52 4.90
N THR A 48 10.08 2.47 4.20
CA THR A 48 10.72 3.56 3.46
C THR A 48 11.34 4.61 4.37
N GLU A 49 12.53 5.08 4.02
CA GLU A 49 13.23 6.21 4.63
C GLU A 49 13.54 7.29 3.59
N GLU A 50 14.07 8.42 4.00
CA GLU A 50 14.42 9.51 3.10
C GLU A 50 15.46 9.07 2.05
N ASN A 51 16.46 8.31 2.47
CA ASN A 51 17.54 7.81 1.61
C ASN A 51 17.36 6.34 1.16
N ALA A 52 16.29 5.66 1.62
CA ALA A 52 16.03 4.26 1.32
C ALA A 52 14.59 4.06 0.82
N GLY A 53 14.39 4.26 -0.47
CA GLY A 53 13.15 4.02 -1.19
C GLY A 53 13.25 2.75 -2.04
N SER A 54 13.68 2.87 -3.30
CA SER A 54 13.90 1.73 -4.20
C SER A 54 14.98 0.78 -3.68
N ASP A 55 16.02 1.31 -3.04
CA ASP A 55 16.97 0.53 -2.27
C ASP A 55 16.41 0.25 -0.86
N ALA A 56 15.51 -0.72 -0.78
CA ALA A 56 14.93 -1.13 0.50
C ALA A 56 15.95 -1.77 1.47
N ARG A 57 17.17 -2.08 1.00
CA ARG A 57 18.27 -2.59 1.85
C ARG A 57 19.07 -1.47 2.50
N GLY A 58 18.98 -0.25 1.98
CA GLY A 58 19.66 0.94 2.51
C GLY A 58 19.04 1.51 3.79
N THR A 59 18.31 0.70 4.57
CA THR A 59 17.71 1.11 5.85
C THR A 59 18.77 1.67 6.79
N GLU A 60 18.56 2.88 7.28
CA GLU A 60 19.44 3.60 8.23
C GLU A 60 18.92 3.55 9.66
N THR A 61 17.61 3.37 9.87
CA THR A 61 17.01 3.20 11.20
C THR A 61 17.59 1.99 11.89
N THR A 62 18.15 2.17 13.08
CA THR A 62 18.84 1.14 13.85
C THR A 62 18.00 0.62 15.00
N ALA A 63 18.23 -0.63 15.39
CA ALA A 63 17.80 -1.18 16.67
C ALA A 63 18.96 -1.91 17.32
N VAL A 64 19.27 -1.52 18.53
CA VAL A 64 20.33 -2.13 19.35
C VAL A 64 19.68 -2.89 20.50
N ARG A 65 20.10 -4.13 20.71
CA ARG A 65 19.64 -4.92 21.85
C ARG A 65 20.28 -4.43 23.13
N ASP A 66 19.45 -4.12 24.13
CA ASP A 66 19.88 -3.76 25.48
C ASP A 66 19.08 -4.64 26.47
N GLY A 67 19.73 -5.70 26.95
CA GLY A 67 19.07 -6.71 27.78
C GLY A 67 17.86 -7.35 27.09
N ASP A 68 16.68 -7.18 27.69
CA ASP A 68 15.40 -7.69 27.18
C ASP A 68 14.63 -6.67 26.36
N GLN A 69 15.29 -5.63 25.84
CA GLN A 69 14.69 -4.58 25.05
C GLN A 69 15.47 -4.31 23.77
N TRP A 70 14.79 -3.71 22.81
CA TRP A 70 15.35 -3.03 21.64
C TRP A 70 15.34 -1.52 21.87
N VAL A 71 16.44 -0.85 21.62
CA VAL A 71 16.55 0.61 21.58
C VAL A 71 16.60 1.04 20.11
N ILE A 72 15.56 1.73 19.64
CA ILE A 72 15.36 2.09 18.22
C ILE A 72 15.66 3.57 18.03
N ASN A 73 16.48 3.88 17.01
CA ASN A 73 16.81 5.24 16.60
C ASN A 73 16.74 5.38 15.08
N GLY A 74 16.10 6.44 14.60
CA GLY A 74 16.00 6.74 13.15
C GLY A 74 14.67 7.34 12.75
N THR A 75 14.41 7.32 11.44
CA THR A 75 13.18 7.91 10.85
C THR A 75 12.64 7.06 9.74
N LYS A 76 11.31 7.00 9.60
CA LYS A 76 10.62 6.44 8.44
C LYS A 76 9.78 7.51 7.76
N ARG A 77 9.59 7.41 6.45
CA ARG A 77 8.90 8.43 5.68
C ARG A 77 7.86 7.83 4.74
N TYR A 78 6.82 8.60 4.45
CA TYR A 78 5.69 8.20 3.59
C TYR A 78 4.90 7.00 4.12
N ILE A 79 4.76 6.88 5.43
CA ILE A 79 4.10 5.74 6.08
C ILE A 79 2.59 5.98 6.17
N THR A 80 1.82 5.14 5.50
CA THR A 80 0.36 5.20 5.48
C THR A 80 -0.22 4.69 6.81
N ASN A 81 -1.30 5.31 7.28
CA ASN A 81 -2.06 4.93 8.49
C ASN A 81 -1.27 5.03 9.80
N ALA A 82 -0.25 5.89 9.89
CA ALA A 82 0.64 5.89 11.04
C ALA A 82 0.41 7.04 12.03
N SER A 83 -0.40 8.06 11.69
CA SER A 83 -0.66 9.20 12.58
C SER A 83 -2.16 9.44 12.86
N THR A 84 -3.00 8.45 12.64
CA THR A 84 -4.44 8.55 12.94
C THR A 84 -4.71 8.15 14.40
N SER A 85 -5.83 8.60 14.95
CA SER A 85 -6.32 8.14 16.25
C SER A 85 -6.65 6.64 16.31
N LEU A 86 -6.79 6.00 15.15
CA LEU A 86 -7.04 4.56 15.03
C LEU A 86 -5.75 3.73 14.96
N THR A 87 -4.59 4.37 14.79
CA THR A 87 -3.30 3.68 14.64
C THR A 87 -2.92 2.98 15.93
N LEU A 88 -2.83 1.65 15.91
CA LEU A 88 -2.39 0.85 17.05
C LEU A 88 -0.87 0.72 17.10
N GLY A 89 -0.21 0.65 15.93
CA GLY A 89 1.24 0.51 15.84
C GLY A 89 1.74 0.33 14.41
N VAL A 90 3.01 -0.03 14.31
CA VAL A 90 3.73 -0.19 13.06
C VAL A 90 4.68 -1.39 13.08
N THR A 91 4.78 -2.11 11.97
CA THR A 91 5.87 -3.06 11.70
C THR A 91 7.02 -2.29 11.07
N LEU A 92 8.17 -2.23 11.75
CA LEU A 92 9.36 -1.52 11.29
C LEU A 92 10.40 -2.47 10.71
N GLN A 93 10.99 -2.12 9.56
CA GLN A 93 12.30 -2.63 9.18
C GLN A 93 13.40 -1.78 9.80
N VAL A 94 14.31 -2.41 10.49
CA VAL A 94 15.45 -1.78 11.17
C VAL A 94 16.74 -2.51 10.87
N MET A 95 17.87 -1.81 10.99
CA MET A 95 19.19 -2.41 10.95
C MET A 95 19.57 -2.88 12.35
N THR A 96 19.95 -4.15 12.47
CA THR A 96 20.51 -4.76 13.68
C THR A 96 21.91 -5.28 13.42
N LYS A 97 22.65 -5.62 14.45
CA LYS A 97 23.96 -6.31 14.35
C LYS A 97 23.85 -7.69 14.97
N ASP A 98 24.34 -8.70 14.24
CA ASP A 98 24.49 -10.05 14.80
C ASP A 98 25.65 -10.13 15.84
N SER A 99 25.83 -11.30 16.43
CA SER A 99 26.90 -11.57 17.41
C SER A 99 28.32 -11.36 16.85
N ASN A 100 28.48 -11.35 15.53
CA ASN A 100 29.75 -11.09 14.84
C ASN A 100 29.91 -9.64 14.39
N GLY A 101 28.96 -8.75 14.77
CA GLY A 101 28.94 -7.35 14.39
C GLY A 101 28.50 -7.07 12.94
N ARG A 102 27.99 -8.08 12.20
CA ARG A 102 27.50 -7.91 10.83
C ARG A 102 26.12 -7.28 10.83
N SER A 103 25.93 -6.30 9.97
CA SER A 103 24.62 -5.63 9.80
C SER A 103 23.60 -6.56 9.13
N ASN A 104 22.43 -6.63 9.72
CA ASN A 104 21.28 -7.40 9.25
C ASN A 104 20.03 -6.53 9.26
N LEU A 105 19.02 -6.90 8.49
CA LEU A 105 17.70 -6.23 8.48
C LEU A 105 16.70 -7.09 9.24
N THR A 106 16.13 -6.51 10.26
CA THR A 106 15.20 -7.16 11.20
C THR A 106 13.86 -6.43 11.23
N THR A 107 12.79 -7.09 11.59
CA THR A 107 11.47 -6.47 11.75
C THR A 107 11.04 -6.46 13.21
N ILE A 108 10.60 -5.29 13.69
CA ILE A 108 10.18 -5.06 15.08
C ILE A 108 8.84 -4.33 15.09
N PHE A 109 7.94 -4.70 16.01
CA PHE A 109 6.70 -4.00 16.25
C PHE A 109 6.90 -2.83 17.22
N VAL A 110 6.36 -1.67 16.89
CA VAL A 110 6.28 -0.52 17.77
C VAL A 110 4.83 -0.08 17.92
N GLU A 111 4.32 -0.08 19.12
CA GLU A 111 2.96 0.37 19.41
C GLU A 111 2.90 1.91 19.45
N ASN A 112 1.78 2.46 19.05
CA ASN A 112 1.54 3.90 19.19
C ASN A 112 1.52 4.29 20.68
N GLY A 113 2.12 5.43 21.00
CA GLY A 113 2.27 5.88 22.40
C GLY A 113 3.52 5.34 23.12
N THR A 114 4.35 4.51 22.46
CA THR A 114 5.66 4.12 23.03
C THR A 114 6.54 5.36 23.22
N PRO A 115 7.15 5.56 24.41
CA PRO A 115 8.08 6.67 24.65
C PRO A 115 9.21 6.68 23.62
N GLY A 116 9.54 7.86 23.07
CA GLY A 116 10.54 8.01 22.01
C GLY A 116 10.03 7.70 20.61
N PHE A 117 8.76 7.31 20.42
CA PHE A 117 8.12 7.19 19.10
C PHE A 117 7.18 8.36 18.87
N GLU A 118 7.42 9.07 17.76
CA GLU A 118 6.55 10.14 17.28
C GLU A 118 6.12 9.90 15.85
N SER A 119 4.85 10.21 15.52
CA SER A 119 4.32 10.19 14.17
C SER A 119 3.77 11.56 13.79
N LYS A 120 4.16 12.08 12.63
CA LYS A 120 3.74 13.38 12.14
C LYS A 120 3.16 13.26 10.74
N ARG A 121 1.90 13.70 10.57
CA ARG A 121 1.22 13.71 9.27
C ARG A 121 1.94 14.62 8.28
N MET A 122 2.14 14.14 7.07
CA MET A 122 2.70 14.88 5.94
C MET A 122 1.56 15.57 5.18
N LEU A 123 1.66 16.89 5.05
CA LEU A 123 0.70 17.72 4.33
C LEU A 123 1.21 18.04 2.91
N GLY A 124 0.37 18.63 2.08
CA GLY A 124 0.74 19.12 0.75
C GLY A 124 0.84 18.04 -0.33
N LYS A 125 0.31 16.85 -0.11
CA LYS A 125 0.25 15.81 -1.14
C LYS A 125 -0.60 16.25 -2.33
N MET A 126 -0.16 15.92 -3.54
CA MET A 126 -0.92 16.16 -4.77
C MET A 126 -2.17 15.26 -4.84
N MET A 127 -2.04 13.98 -4.47
CA MET A 127 -3.11 13.00 -4.48
C MET A 127 -3.29 12.33 -3.12
N TRP A 128 -4.34 11.55 -2.95
CA TRP A 128 -4.69 10.85 -1.72
C TRP A 128 -4.71 11.75 -0.48
N ARG A 129 -5.29 12.93 -0.62
CA ARG A 129 -5.29 13.96 0.44
C ARG A 129 -6.09 13.53 1.67
N ALA A 130 -7.09 12.68 1.49
CA ALA A 130 -7.88 12.14 2.60
C ALA A 130 -7.19 10.96 3.32
N ALA A 131 -6.23 10.27 2.68
CA ALA A 131 -5.44 9.24 3.32
C ALA A 131 -4.35 9.85 4.23
N ASP A 132 -4.13 9.23 5.37
CA ASP A 132 -3.00 9.54 6.24
C ASP A 132 -1.69 9.05 5.61
N THR A 133 -0.68 9.92 5.62
CA THR A 133 0.70 9.59 5.25
C THR A 133 1.62 10.35 6.19
N SER A 134 2.55 9.66 6.82
CA SER A 134 3.29 10.20 7.95
C SER A 134 4.78 9.99 7.84
N GLN A 135 5.50 10.86 8.51
CA GLN A 135 6.87 10.65 8.94
C GLN A 135 6.85 10.07 10.35
N LEU A 136 7.66 9.05 10.61
CA LEU A 136 7.87 8.47 11.93
C LEU A 136 9.27 8.83 12.40
N THR A 137 9.40 9.15 13.68
CA THR A 137 10.69 9.46 14.32
C THR A 137 10.84 8.61 15.56
N PHE A 138 12.00 7.99 15.70
CA PHE A 138 12.37 7.15 16.82
C PHE A 138 13.61 7.74 17.47
N LYS A 139 13.53 8.07 18.75
CA LYS A 139 14.62 8.62 19.55
C LYS A 139 14.68 7.86 20.87
N ASP A 140 15.71 7.01 21.00
CA ASP A 140 15.88 6.10 22.14
C ASP A 140 14.57 5.36 22.47
N CYS A 141 13.83 4.97 21.42
CA CYS A 141 12.54 4.30 21.56
C CYS A 141 12.75 2.87 22.01
N GLN A 142 12.33 2.57 23.23
CA GLN A 142 12.52 1.26 23.86
C GLN A 142 11.26 0.41 23.68
N VAL A 143 11.45 -0.82 23.18
CA VAL A 143 10.39 -1.82 23.07
C VAL A 143 10.90 -3.18 23.56
N PRO A 144 10.02 -4.03 24.13
CA PRO A 144 10.42 -5.37 24.57
C PRO A 144 11.05 -6.19 23.45
N TYR A 145 12.02 -7.06 23.80
CA TYR A 145 12.62 -8.00 22.84
C TYR A 145 11.56 -8.87 22.13
N SER A 146 10.49 -9.23 22.86
CA SER A 146 9.33 -9.97 22.32
C SER A 146 8.56 -9.28 21.21
N ASN A 147 8.84 -7.99 20.92
CA ASN A 147 8.30 -7.27 19.77
C ASN A 147 9.03 -7.61 18.45
N LEU A 148 10.09 -8.44 18.51
CA LEU A 148 10.69 -9.04 17.32
C LEU A 148 9.64 -9.83 16.54
N MET A 149 9.47 -9.53 15.24
CA MET A 149 8.60 -10.30 14.36
C MET A 149 9.42 -11.30 13.54
N GLY A 150 9.12 -12.57 13.70
CA GLY A 150 9.87 -13.65 13.05
C GLY A 150 11.28 -13.80 13.61
N GLU A 151 12.28 -13.87 12.75
CA GLU A 151 13.70 -14.11 13.10
C GLU A 151 14.55 -12.86 12.83
N GLU A 152 15.57 -12.64 13.64
CA GLU A 152 16.57 -11.60 13.40
C GLU A 152 17.25 -11.82 12.04
N GLY A 153 17.50 -10.73 11.31
CA GLY A 153 18.15 -10.78 10.00
C GLY A 153 17.26 -11.21 8.83
N GLN A 154 15.99 -11.59 9.06
CA GLN A 154 15.05 -11.97 8.01
C GLN A 154 14.11 -10.84 7.59
N GLY A 155 14.25 -9.66 8.16
CA GLY A 155 13.30 -8.54 7.99
C GLY A 155 13.04 -8.18 6.52
N ILE A 156 14.08 -8.02 5.71
CA ILE A 156 13.91 -7.67 4.30
C ILE A 156 13.08 -8.71 3.54
N ARG A 157 13.25 -10.00 3.84
CA ARG A 157 12.49 -11.08 3.21
C ARG A 157 11.00 -10.97 3.53
N TYR A 158 10.68 -10.70 4.79
CA TYR A 158 9.29 -10.57 5.24
C TYR A 158 8.62 -9.34 4.64
N MET A 159 9.33 -8.20 4.62
CA MET A 159 8.82 -6.95 4.07
C MET A 159 8.59 -7.05 2.55
N LEU A 160 9.53 -7.62 1.78
CA LEU A 160 9.36 -7.79 0.34
C LEU A 160 8.23 -8.77 0.01
N LYS A 161 8.06 -9.85 0.77
CA LYS A 161 6.93 -10.79 0.58
C LYS A 161 5.57 -10.12 0.83
N ALA A 162 5.50 -9.22 1.81
CA ALA A 162 4.29 -8.43 2.04
C ALA A 162 3.98 -7.50 0.84
N LEU A 163 5.01 -6.91 0.23
CA LEU A 163 4.84 -6.06 -0.96
C LEU A 163 4.28 -6.82 -2.17
N ASP A 164 4.61 -8.11 -2.35
CA ASP A 164 4.04 -8.91 -3.45
C ASP A 164 2.51 -9.02 -3.32
N GLY A 165 2.01 -9.27 -2.11
CA GLY A 165 0.57 -9.25 -1.84
C GLY A 165 -0.03 -7.84 -1.97
N GLY A 166 0.70 -6.83 -1.52
CA GLY A 166 0.31 -5.42 -1.63
C GLY A 166 0.13 -4.96 -3.08
N ARG A 167 0.96 -5.45 -4.01
CA ARG A 167 0.84 -5.15 -5.45
C ARG A 167 -0.51 -5.56 -6.01
N LEU A 168 -1.07 -6.72 -5.62
CA LEU A 168 -2.40 -7.14 -6.06
C LEU A 168 -3.50 -6.20 -5.57
N SER A 169 -3.41 -5.77 -4.34
CA SER A 169 -4.38 -4.82 -3.77
C SER A 169 -4.33 -3.46 -4.47
N ILE A 170 -3.12 -2.96 -4.78
CA ILE A 170 -2.97 -1.72 -5.57
C ILE A 170 -3.46 -1.92 -7.02
N ALA A 171 -3.21 -3.10 -7.62
CA ALA A 171 -3.74 -3.43 -8.94
C ALA A 171 -5.27 -3.42 -8.96
N ALA A 172 -5.91 -3.99 -7.95
CA ALA A 172 -7.36 -3.98 -7.80
C ALA A 172 -7.92 -2.55 -7.66
N MET A 173 -7.24 -1.71 -6.89
CA MET A 173 -7.61 -0.30 -6.74
C MET A 173 -7.49 0.46 -8.07
N GLY A 174 -6.39 0.27 -8.82
CA GLY A 174 -6.20 0.86 -10.16
C GLY A 174 -7.29 0.42 -11.14
N LEU A 175 -7.59 -0.88 -11.17
CA LEU A 175 -8.67 -1.41 -12.02
C LEU A 175 -10.03 -0.81 -11.64
N GLY A 176 -10.33 -0.70 -10.34
CA GLY A 176 -11.58 -0.11 -9.87
C GLY A 176 -11.75 1.37 -10.23
N LEU A 177 -10.66 2.15 -10.16
CA LEU A 177 -10.65 3.56 -10.61
C LEU A 177 -10.88 3.67 -12.12
N ALA A 178 -10.16 2.87 -12.90
CA ALA A 178 -10.32 2.82 -14.36
C ALA A 178 -11.74 2.44 -14.77
N GLN A 179 -12.31 1.43 -14.12
CA GLN A 179 -13.68 0.98 -14.35
C GLN A 179 -14.69 2.10 -14.06
N GLY A 180 -14.56 2.77 -12.92
CA GLY A 180 -15.45 3.88 -12.55
C GLY A 180 -15.38 5.04 -13.53
N ALA A 181 -14.17 5.44 -13.95
CA ALA A 181 -13.97 6.49 -14.95
C ALA A 181 -14.60 6.13 -16.31
N PHE A 182 -14.39 4.88 -16.75
CA PHE A 182 -14.99 4.37 -17.99
C PHE A 182 -16.53 4.39 -17.95
N GLU A 183 -17.14 3.88 -16.87
CA GLU A 183 -18.60 3.85 -16.73
C GLU A 183 -19.22 5.25 -16.76
N MET A 184 -18.59 6.20 -16.08
CA MET A 184 -19.00 7.61 -16.10
C MET A 184 -18.90 8.19 -17.52
N ALA A 185 -17.78 7.98 -18.21
CA ALA A 185 -17.57 8.45 -19.58
C ALA A 185 -18.57 7.81 -20.56
N LEU A 186 -18.81 6.50 -20.47
CA LEU A 186 -19.78 5.78 -21.30
C LEU A 186 -21.20 6.30 -21.08
N LYS A 187 -21.61 6.51 -19.84
CA LYS A 187 -22.92 7.10 -19.51
C LYS A 187 -23.04 8.49 -20.09
N HIS A 188 -22.05 9.36 -19.93
CA HIS A 188 -22.03 10.70 -20.48
C HIS A 188 -22.12 10.68 -22.02
N ALA A 189 -21.32 9.84 -22.68
CA ALA A 189 -21.32 9.72 -24.13
C ALA A 189 -22.68 9.26 -24.71
N LYS A 190 -23.44 8.44 -23.97
CA LYS A 190 -24.79 8.00 -24.36
C LYS A 190 -25.85 9.09 -24.18
N THR A 191 -25.72 9.95 -23.18
CA THR A 191 -26.76 10.91 -22.79
C THR A 191 -26.52 12.32 -23.33
N ARG A 192 -25.26 12.78 -23.41
CA ARG A 192 -24.90 14.10 -23.95
C ARG A 192 -25.17 14.15 -25.46
N LYS A 193 -25.87 15.19 -25.90
CA LYS A 193 -26.18 15.41 -27.31
C LYS A 193 -25.45 16.64 -27.84
N GLN A 194 -24.83 16.51 -28.99
CA GLN A 194 -24.30 17.60 -29.82
C GLN A 194 -24.50 17.22 -31.29
N PHE A 195 -24.62 18.21 -32.16
CA PHE A 195 -24.91 18.01 -33.58
C PHE A 195 -26.18 17.15 -33.81
N GLY A 196 -27.19 17.30 -32.95
CA GLY A 196 -28.49 16.62 -33.05
C GLY A 196 -28.51 15.14 -32.60
N ARG A 197 -27.39 14.58 -32.13
CA ARG A 197 -27.26 13.18 -31.70
C ARG A 197 -26.39 12.99 -30.46
N SER A 198 -26.42 11.80 -29.85
CA SER A 198 -25.50 11.50 -28.73
C SER A 198 -24.05 11.56 -29.20
N ILE A 199 -23.16 12.10 -28.36
CA ILE A 199 -21.73 12.22 -28.71
C ILE A 199 -21.06 10.87 -28.90
N GLY A 200 -21.54 9.80 -28.26
CA GLY A 200 -21.06 8.43 -28.44
C GLY A 200 -21.23 7.88 -29.88
N ARG A 201 -22.04 8.53 -30.72
CA ARG A 201 -22.15 8.23 -32.15
C ARG A 201 -21.03 8.85 -33.01
N ASN A 202 -20.21 9.73 -32.43
CA ASN A 202 -19.04 10.25 -33.12
C ASN A 202 -17.92 9.20 -33.06
N GLN A 203 -17.34 8.88 -34.20
CA GLN A 203 -16.38 7.79 -34.36
C GLN A 203 -15.19 7.93 -33.39
N VAL A 204 -14.67 9.15 -33.20
CA VAL A 204 -13.55 9.41 -32.28
C VAL A 204 -13.90 9.06 -30.84
N ILE A 205 -15.13 9.34 -30.39
CA ILE A 205 -15.58 8.98 -29.04
C ILE A 205 -15.82 7.48 -28.92
N GLY A 206 -16.40 6.87 -29.94
CA GLY A 206 -16.62 5.42 -30.00
C GLY A 206 -15.30 4.63 -29.91
N PHE A 207 -14.27 5.05 -30.60
CA PHE A 207 -12.95 4.41 -30.59
C PHE A 207 -12.27 4.55 -29.22
N LYS A 208 -12.30 5.74 -28.60
CA LYS A 208 -11.80 5.93 -27.23
C LYS A 208 -12.47 4.96 -26.25
N LEU A 209 -13.80 4.86 -26.29
CA LEU A 209 -14.54 3.95 -25.41
C LEU A 209 -14.22 2.47 -25.69
N ALA A 210 -14.00 2.09 -26.95
CA ALA A 210 -13.60 0.73 -27.31
C ALA A 210 -12.21 0.38 -26.75
N ASP A 211 -11.24 1.29 -26.90
CA ASP A 211 -9.87 1.13 -26.34
C ASP A 211 -9.87 1.06 -24.81
N MET A 212 -10.63 1.93 -24.15
CA MET A 212 -10.79 1.89 -22.69
C MET A 212 -11.37 0.54 -22.23
N SER A 213 -12.40 0.04 -22.90
CA SER A 213 -13.04 -1.25 -22.59
C SER A 213 -12.08 -2.42 -22.78
N MET A 214 -11.32 -2.45 -23.87
CA MET A 214 -10.32 -3.47 -24.15
C MET A 214 -9.23 -3.48 -23.06
N LYS A 215 -8.68 -2.32 -22.71
CA LYS A 215 -7.65 -2.19 -21.65
C LYS A 215 -8.16 -2.69 -20.31
N LEU A 216 -9.41 -2.37 -19.95
CA LEU A 216 -10.05 -2.85 -18.71
C LEU A 216 -10.15 -4.37 -18.67
N GLU A 217 -10.55 -4.98 -19.78
CA GLU A 217 -10.68 -6.45 -19.85
C GLU A 217 -9.31 -7.14 -19.70
N LEU A 218 -8.29 -6.66 -20.40
CA LEU A 218 -6.91 -7.17 -20.27
C LEU A 218 -6.38 -7.02 -18.82
N ALA A 219 -6.62 -5.88 -18.21
CA ALA A 219 -6.23 -5.62 -16.82
C ALA A 219 -6.93 -6.55 -15.82
N ARG A 220 -8.24 -6.76 -16.00
CA ARG A 220 -9.04 -7.66 -15.17
C ARG A 220 -8.54 -9.09 -15.27
N ASN A 221 -8.33 -9.57 -16.46
CA ASN A 221 -7.83 -10.93 -16.70
C ASN A 221 -6.43 -11.14 -16.09
N THR A 222 -5.54 -10.14 -16.23
CA THR A 222 -4.20 -10.20 -15.62
C THR A 222 -4.28 -10.25 -14.11
N LEU A 223 -5.10 -9.39 -13.49
CA LEU A 223 -5.28 -9.35 -12.04
C LEU A 223 -5.89 -10.64 -11.51
N TYR A 224 -6.99 -11.11 -12.08
CA TYR A 224 -7.70 -12.29 -11.60
C TYR A 224 -6.86 -13.56 -11.76
N ARG A 225 -6.17 -13.72 -12.90
CA ARG A 225 -5.21 -14.80 -13.06
C ARG A 225 -4.14 -14.80 -11.97
N THR A 226 -3.62 -13.63 -11.61
CA THR A 226 -2.60 -13.52 -10.56
C THR A 226 -3.15 -13.86 -9.18
N CYS A 227 -4.39 -13.44 -8.88
CA CYS A 227 -5.07 -13.84 -7.66
C CYS A 227 -5.23 -15.37 -7.58
N MET A 228 -5.65 -16.01 -8.68
CA MET A 228 -5.75 -17.48 -8.75
C MET A 228 -4.41 -18.19 -8.51
N LEU A 229 -3.31 -17.67 -9.05
CA LEU A 229 -1.98 -18.22 -8.77
C LEU A 229 -1.66 -18.16 -7.27
N LYS A 230 -1.92 -17.01 -6.63
CA LYS A 230 -1.72 -16.83 -5.19
C LYS A 230 -2.59 -17.78 -4.37
N ASP A 231 -3.88 -17.88 -4.69
CA ASP A 231 -4.84 -18.70 -3.94
C ASP A 231 -4.53 -20.20 -4.05
N ASN A 232 -3.94 -20.63 -5.17
CA ASN A 232 -3.47 -22.00 -5.37
C ASN A 232 -2.03 -22.25 -4.88
N GLY A 233 -1.41 -21.30 -4.17
CA GLY A 233 -0.06 -21.45 -3.61
C GLY A 233 1.07 -21.41 -4.63
N HIS A 234 0.82 -20.99 -5.87
CA HIS A 234 1.85 -20.86 -6.89
C HIS A 234 2.68 -19.57 -6.73
N PRO A 235 3.93 -19.53 -7.19
CA PRO A 235 4.69 -18.28 -7.31
C PRO A 235 3.94 -17.26 -8.18
N TYR A 236 3.83 -16.00 -7.70
CA TYR A 236 3.04 -14.96 -8.36
C TYR A 236 3.71 -13.58 -8.35
N ALA A 237 4.93 -13.44 -7.84
CA ALA A 237 5.59 -12.14 -7.67
C ALA A 237 5.76 -11.38 -9.00
N ARG A 238 6.13 -12.08 -10.09
CA ARG A 238 6.25 -11.50 -11.43
C ARG A 238 4.90 -11.01 -11.94
N GLU A 239 3.89 -11.85 -11.85
CA GLU A 239 2.53 -11.56 -12.31
C GLU A 239 1.90 -10.42 -11.48
N ALA A 240 2.17 -10.36 -10.17
CA ALA A 240 1.74 -9.25 -9.31
C ALA A 240 2.38 -7.92 -9.72
N ALA A 241 3.67 -7.93 -10.08
CA ALA A 241 4.35 -6.75 -10.58
C ALA A 241 3.75 -6.28 -11.92
N MET A 242 3.49 -7.21 -12.86
CA MET A 242 2.85 -6.93 -14.14
C MET A 242 1.43 -6.37 -13.96
N ALA A 243 0.61 -7.03 -13.12
CA ALA A 243 -0.75 -6.59 -12.85
C ALA A 243 -0.76 -5.17 -12.26
N LYS A 244 0.07 -4.90 -11.24
CA LYS A 244 0.16 -3.57 -10.60
C LYS A 244 0.59 -2.51 -11.60
N LEU A 245 1.63 -2.75 -12.39
CA LEU A 245 2.13 -1.81 -13.37
C LEU A 245 1.04 -1.46 -14.39
N TYR A 246 0.50 -2.48 -15.06
CA TYR A 246 -0.48 -2.27 -16.12
C TYR A 246 -1.76 -1.59 -15.62
N THR A 247 -2.34 -2.06 -14.50
CA THR A 247 -3.57 -1.46 -13.97
C THR A 247 -3.39 -0.02 -13.52
N SER A 248 -2.23 0.35 -12.97
CA SER A 248 -1.98 1.72 -12.53
C SER A 248 -1.76 2.68 -13.71
N GLU A 249 -1.13 2.23 -14.79
CA GLU A 249 -0.95 3.03 -16.00
C GLU A 249 -2.26 3.26 -16.74
N ILE A 250 -3.04 2.20 -16.96
CA ILE A 250 -4.33 2.36 -17.64
C ILE A 250 -5.34 3.16 -16.80
N ALA A 251 -5.25 3.13 -15.47
CA ALA A 251 -6.11 3.95 -14.62
C ALA A 251 -5.92 5.43 -14.92
N ARG A 252 -4.67 5.87 -15.10
CA ARG A 252 -4.36 7.25 -15.50
C ARG A 252 -4.87 7.54 -16.91
N GLU A 253 -4.54 6.67 -17.89
CA GLU A 253 -4.96 6.87 -19.27
C GLU A 253 -6.49 6.95 -19.41
N ILE A 254 -7.22 6.04 -18.78
CA ILE A 254 -8.67 5.99 -18.84
C ILE A 254 -9.29 7.20 -18.13
N ALA A 255 -8.70 7.68 -17.04
CA ALA A 255 -9.16 8.90 -16.37
C ALA A 255 -8.96 10.13 -17.25
N ASP A 256 -7.80 10.27 -17.91
CA ASP A 256 -7.53 11.35 -18.87
C ASP A 256 -8.53 11.34 -20.02
N GLU A 257 -8.78 10.16 -20.61
CA GLU A 257 -9.76 10.03 -21.70
C GLU A 257 -11.20 10.29 -21.22
N ALA A 258 -11.54 9.92 -20.00
CA ALA A 258 -12.84 10.23 -19.43
C ALA A 258 -13.04 11.74 -19.29
N VAL A 259 -12.05 12.46 -18.76
CA VAL A 259 -12.08 13.94 -18.68
C VAL A 259 -12.24 14.55 -20.06
N GLN A 260 -11.52 14.04 -21.07
CA GLN A 260 -11.64 14.50 -22.47
C GLN A 260 -13.06 14.28 -23.02
N ILE A 261 -13.68 13.12 -22.76
CA ILE A 261 -15.04 12.81 -23.20
C ILE A 261 -16.07 13.73 -22.53
N PHE A 262 -15.87 14.07 -21.26
CA PHE A 262 -16.72 15.01 -20.53
C PHE A 262 -16.59 16.45 -21.04
N GLY A 263 -15.43 16.82 -21.64
CA GLY A 263 -15.14 18.20 -22.05
C GLY A 263 -15.11 19.13 -20.85
N GLY A 264 -15.68 20.33 -20.95
CA GLY A 264 -15.72 21.31 -19.85
C GLY A 264 -16.37 20.80 -18.55
N SER A 265 -17.22 19.78 -18.64
CA SER A 265 -17.82 19.13 -17.45
C SER A 265 -16.88 18.15 -16.73
N GLY A 266 -15.71 17.91 -17.28
CA GLY A 266 -14.68 17.06 -16.66
C GLY A 266 -13.69 17.80 -15.76
N LEU A 267 -13.76 19.14 -15.70
CA LEU A 267 -12.88 20.01 -14.92
C LEU A 267 -13.21 20.01 -13.43
#